data_fa171b0409741f08b9768eb62f4c6047
#
_entry.id   fa171b0409741f08b9768eb62f4c6047
#
_cell.length_a   1.000
_cell.length_b   1.000
_cell.length_c   1.000
_cell.angle_alpha   90.00
_cell.angle_beta   90.00
_cell.angle_gamma   90.00
#
_symmetry.space_group_name_H-M   'P 1'
#
loop_
_entity.id
_entity.type
_entity.pdbx_description
1 polymer ?
#
loop_
_entity_poly.entity_id
_entity_poly.type
_entity_poly.pdbx_seq_one_letter_code
_entity_poly.pdbx_strand_id
1 'polypeptide(L)'
;IDEKSELLKNRECIDTLKIPSIKAKSATVLSVQNLVPYYCDYCDNDNSNALCKPVSFTLSDGERLCLSGKNGCGKSTILKIIAGADISYSGSIAKAPGLKISVLPQDTNGLCGTLDEFSERLGVDAELVRAILAKLGFSRRELIGRTENLSAGQKKKVLIAGSLATPAILYIWDEPLNFVDIISRIQLERLLGANTPTMLLAEHDRYFCENTGTERLYITKG
;
A
#
# COMPACT_ATOMS: atom_id res chain seq x y z
N ILE A 1 30.34 -21.95 -6.07
CA ILE A 1 29.25 -22.93 -5.73
C ILE A 1 28.26 -22.28 -4.73
N ASP A 2 28.74 -21.31 -3.93
CA ASP A 2 27.93 -20.75 -2.84
C ASP A 2 26.89 -19.72 -3.26
N GLU A 3 27.19 -18.82 -4.21
CA GLU A 3 26.25 -17.77 -4.66
C GLU A 3 24.97 -18.32 -5.30
N LYS A 4 25.10 -19.39 -6.08
CA LYS A 4 23.94 -20.04 -6.73
C LYS A 4 23.06 -20.78 -5.72
N SER A 5 23.67 -21.31 -4.67
CA SER A 5 23.00 -21.98 -3.55
C SER A 5 22.28 -20.97 -2.64
N GLU A 6 22.86 -19.79 -2.40
CA GLU A 6 22.20 -18.70 -1.66
C GLU A 6 21.04 -18.09 -2.44
N LEU A 7 21.19 -17.90 -3.75
CA LEU A 7 20.11 -17.43 -4.62
C LEU A 7 18.94 -18.44 -4.69
N LEU A 8 19.23 -19.75 -4.68
CA LEU A 8 18.19 -20.79 -4.63
C LEU A 8 17.51 -20.85 -3.26
N LYS A 9 18.27 -20.80 -2.17
CA LYS A 9 17.71 -20.71 -0.80
C LYS A 9 16.87 -19.45 -0.60
N ASN A 10 17.28 -18.32 -1.14
CA ASN A 10 16.49 -17.10 -1.13
C ASN A 10 15.19 -17.23 -1.95
N ARG A 11 15.18 -17.99 -3.05
CA ARG A 11 13.96 -18.29 -3.81
C ARG A 11 12.96 -19.14 -3.00
N GLU A 12 13.41 -20.23 -2.43
CA GLU A 12 12.55 -21.13 -1.62
C GLU A 12 11.97 -20.45 -0.37
N CYS A 13 12.74 -19.53 0.22
CA CYS A 13 12.28 -18.75 1.36
C CYS A 13 11.22 -17.67 1.05
N ILE A 14 11.14 -17.14 -0.19
CA ILE A 14 10.14 -16.12 -0.57
C ILE A 14 8.74 -16.73 -0.64
N ASP A 15 8.65 -17.94 -1.16
CA ASP A 15 7.38 -18.65 -1.35
C ASP A 15 6.72 -19.08 -0.02
N THR A 16 7.44 -18.96 1.10
CA THR A 16 6.95 -19.37 2.44
C THR A 16 6.51 -18.21 3.33
N LEU A 17 6.87 -16.97 3.02
CA LEU A 17 6.52 -15.81 3.86
C LEU A 17 5.05 -15.42 3.64
N LYS A 18 4.23 -15.64 4.66
CA LYS A 18 2.79 -15.31 4.62
C LYS A 18 2.54 -13.94 5.20
N ILE A 19 1.83 -13.10 4.42
CA ILE A 19 1.26 -11.84 4.89
C ILE A 19 -0.03 -12.16 5.67
N PRO A 20 -0.28 -11.55 6.85
CA PRO A 20 -1.45 -11.81 7.68
C PRO A 20 -2.71 -11.12 7.10
N SER A 21 -2.97 -11.28 5.79
CA SER A 21 -4.18 -10.78 5.15
C SER A 21 -5.41 -11.49 5.69
N ILE A 22 -6.43 -10.73 6.04
CA ILE A 22 -7.71 -11.23 6.52
C ILE A 22 -8.64 -11.34 5.31
N LYS A 23 -9.30 -12.47 5.14
CA LYS A 23 -10.34 -12.62 4.12
C LYS A 23 -11.59 -11.85 4.50
N ALA A 24 -12.17 -11.15 3.55
CA ALA A 24 -13.46 -10.49 3.74
C ALA A 24 -14.57 -11.53 3.93
N LYS A 25 -15.56 -11.19 4.78
CA LYS A 25 -16.78 -12.00 4.92
C LYS A 25 -17.74 -11.84 3.72
N SER A 26 -17.57 -10.77 2.95
CA SER A 26 -18.34 -10.44 1.74
C SER A 26 -17.44 -10.55 0.52
N ALA A 27 -18.00 -11.01 -0.60
CA ALA A 27 -17.29 -11.04 -1.87
C ALA A 27 -16.81 -9.64 -2.30
N THR A 28 -17.64 -8.61 -2.09
CA THR A 28 -17.26 -7.22 -2.33
C THR A 28 -16.68 -6.59 -1.06
N VAL A 29 -15.46 -6.12 -1.14
CA VAL A 29 -14.72 -5.43 -0.06
C VAL A 29 -15.03 -3.95 -0.05
N LEU A 30 -15.10 -3.35 -1.23
CA LEU A 30 -15.32 -1.91 -1.42
C LEU A 30 -16.15 -1.67 -2.69
N SER A 31 -17.15 -0.80 -2.60
CA SER A 31 -17.91 -0.29 -3.74
C SER A 31 -17.94 1.23 -3.70
N VAL A 32 -17.50 1.86 -4.76
CA VAL A 32 -17.45 3.32 -4.92
C VAL A 32 -18.31 3.70 -6.10
N GLN A 33 -19.23 4.67 -5.93
CA GLN A 33 -20.13 5.12 -6.98
C GLN A 33 -20.08 6.65 -7.09
N ASN A 34 -19.75 7.14 -8.28
CA ASN A 34 -19.72 8.55 -8.65
C ASN A 34 -18.96 9.43 -7.64
N LEU A 35 -17.86 8.92 -7.09
CA LEU A 35 -17.04 9.64 -6.12
C LEU A 35 -16.32 10.81 -6.78
N VAL A 36 -16.54 12.01 -6.25
CA VAL A 36 -15.84 13.24 -6.65
C VAL A 36 -15.34 13.93 -5.38
N PRO A 37 -14.03 14.00 -5.14
CA PRO A 37 -13.47 14.78 -4.04
C PRO A 37 -13.42 16.27 -4.37
N TYR A 38 -13.61 17.10 -3.33
CA TYR A 38 -13.56 18.56 -3.42
C TYR A 38 -12.48 19.11 -2.51
N TYR A 39 -11.79 20.17 -2.98
CA TYR A 39 -11.07 21.05 -2.07
C TYR A 39 -12.07 22.05 -1.50
N CYS A 40 -12.37 21.91 -0.22
CA CYS A 40 -13.24 22.84 0.48
C CYS A 40 -12.40 23.78 1.32
N ASP A 41 -12.14 25.01 0.83
CA ASP A 41 -11.82 26.11 1.70
C ASP A 41 -13.03 27.04 1.92
N TYR A 42 -14.08 26.98 1.07
CA TYR A 42 -15.38 27.66 1.27
C TYR A 42 -16.44 27.02 0.38
N CYS A 43 -17.58 26.72 0.99
CA CYS A 43 -18.75 26.11 0.35
C CYS A 43 -19.50 27.10 -0.55
N ASP A 44 -19.05 27.31 -1.76
CA ASP A 44 -19.89 27.80 -2.81
C ASP A 44 -20.36 26.60 -3.65
N ASN A 45 -21.68 26.55 -3.90
CA ASN A 45 -22.40 25.47 -4.59
C ASN A 45 -22.00 25.27 -6.07
N ASP A 46 -20.82 25.74 -6.46
CA ASP A 46 -20.31 25.62 -7.81
C ASP A 46 -19.33 24.43 -7.91
N ASN A 47 -19.63 23.49 -8.82
CA ASN A 47 -18.82 22.32 -9.14
C ASN A 47 -17.38 22.66 -9.65
N SER A 48 -16.97 23.92 -9.53
CA SER A 48 -15.68 24.43 -10.01
C SER A 48 -14.47 23.88 -9.25
N ASN A 49 -14.65 23.24 -8.08
CA ASN A 49 -13.58 22.71 -7.22
C ASN A 49 -13.45 21.19 -7.24
N ALA A 50 -14.06 20.51 -8.21
CA ALA A 50 -13.94 19.07 -8.38
C ALA A 50 -12.50 18.69 -8.80
N LEU A 51 -11.86 17.78 -8.06
CA LEU A 51 -10.50 17.33 -8.37
C LEU A 51 -10.43 16.40 -9.56
N CYS A 52 -11.47 15.61 -9.76
CA CYS A 52 -11.55 14.65 -10.85
C CYS A 52 -12.99 14.49 -11.35
N LYS A 53 -13.14 13.87 -12.52
CA LYS A 53 -14.44 13.37 -12.99
C LYS A 53 -14.95 12.28 -12.05
N PRO A 54 -16.28 12.05 -11.99
CA PRO A 54 -16.87 11.01 -11.14
C PRO A 54 -16.20 9.65 -11.34
N VAL A 55 -15.81 9.02 -10.24
CA VAL A 55 -15.09 7.74 -10.23
C VAL A 55 -16.02 6.67 -9.65
N SER A 56 -16.14 5.55 -10.36
CA SER A 56 -16.91 4.38 -9.89
C SER A 56 -16.11 3.12 -10.11
N PHE A 57 -16.05 2.25 -9.10
CA PHE A 57 -15.43 0.93 -9.15
C PHE A 57 -15.90 0.04 -8.01
N THR A 58 -15.69 -1.23 -8.16
CA THR A 58 -15.84 -2.23 -7.10
C THR A 58 -14.51 -2.97 -6.91
N LEU A 59 -14.26 -3.44 -5.70
CA LEU A 59 -13.07 -4.23 -5.37
C LEU A 59 -13.50 -5.44 -4.56
N SER A 60 -13.20 -6.63 -5.08
CA SER A 60 -13.51 -7.91 -4.46
C SER A 60 -12.33 -8.41 -3.59
N ASP A 61 -12.59 -9.44 -2.77
CA ASP A 61 -11.54 -10.06 -1.95
C ASP A 61 -10.45 -10.69 -2.83
N GLY A 62 -9.20 -10.36 -2.55
CA GLY A 62 -8.03 -10.80 -3.34
C GLY A 62 -7.75 -9.97 -4.60
N GLU A 63 -8.62 -9.06 -4.99
CA GLU A 63 -8.40 -8.16 -6.13
C GLU A 63 -7.46 -7.01 -5.77
N ARG A 64 -6.79 -6.51 -6.79
CA ARG A 64 -5.90 -5.34 -6.72
C ARG A 64 -6.27 -4.33 -7.76
N LEU A 65 -6.48 -3.07 -7.35
CA LEU A 65 -6.85 -1.98 -8.23
C LEU A 65 -5.86 -0.82 -8.07
N CYS A 66 -5.33 -0.34 -9.19
CA CYS A 66 -4.45 0.81 -9.25
C CYS A 66 -5.17 2.02 -9.83
N LEU A 67 -5.25 3.09 -9.07
CA LEU A 67 -5.67 4.39 -9.57
C LEU A 67 -4.51 5.02 -10.35
N SER A 68 -4.68 5.17 -11.64
CA SER A 68 -3.71 5.77 -12.56
C SER A 68 -4.22 7.11 -13.07
N GLY A 69 -3.32 8.02 -13.43
CA GLY A 69 -3.70 9.34 -13.97
C GLY A 69 -2.61 10.37 -13.73
N LYS A 70 -2.76 11.56 -14.30
CA LYS A 70 -1.79 12.66 -14.15
C LYS A 70 -1.62 13.07 -12.69
N ASN A 71 -0.48 13.69 -12.37
CA ASN A 71 -0.27 14.26 -11.03
C ASN A 71 -1.32 15.34 -10.75
N GLY A 72 -1.80 15.37 -9.49
CA GLY A 72 -2.86 16.32 -9.07
C GLY A 72 -4.27 16.01 -9.56
N CYS A 73 -4.55 14.83 -10.16
CA CYS A 73 -5.90 14.44 -10.55
C CYS A 73 -6.75 13.79 -9.44
N GLY A 74 -6.32 13.86 -8.17
CA GLY A 74 -7.12 13.42 -7.03
C GLY A 74 -6.89 11.98 -6.55
N LYS A 75 -5.94 11.21 -7.10
CA LYS A 75 -5.67 9.81 -6.68
C LYS A 75 -5.45 9.67 -5.17
N SER A 76 -4.48 10.40 -4.64
CA SER A 76 -4.16 10.39 -3.20
C SER A 76 -5.35 10.84 -2.34
N THR A 77 -6.13 11.79 -2.83
CA THR A 77 -7.33 12.28 -2.13
C THR A 77 -8.40 11.18 -2.07
N ILE A 78 -8.64 10.46 -3.17
CA ILE A 78 -9.55 9.30 -3.21
C ILE A 78 -9.08 8.23 -2.22
N LEU A 79 -7.78 7.88 -2.21
CA LEU A 79 -7.24 6.91 -1.26
C LEU A 79 -7.45 7.34 0.19
N LYS A 80 -7.21 8.62 0.51
CA LYS A 80 -7.41 9.19 1.86
C LYS A 80 -8.88 9.14 2.29
N ILE A 81 -9.82 9.51 1.41
CA ILE A 81 -11.28 9.43 1.68
C ILE A 81 -11.67 7.98 2.00
N ILE A 82 -11.23 7.02 1.19
CA ILE A 82 -11.53 5.60 1.39
C ILE A 82 -10.89 5.10 2.71
N ALA A 83 -9.69 5.58 3.04
CA ALA A 83 -9.03 5.30 4.32
C ALA A 83 -9.77 5.91 5.53
N GLY A 84 -10.69 6.86 5.32
CA GLY A 84 -11.50 7.47 6.37
C GLY A 84 -11.10 8.91 6.76
N ALA A 85 -10.30 9.58 5.92
CA ALA A 85 -9.99 10.99 6.14
C ALA A 85 -11.25 11.87 5.95
N ASP A 86 -11.35 12.90 6.79
CA ASP A 86 -12.43 13.89 6.72
C ASP A 86 -12.18 14.89 5.59
N ILE A 87 -12.53 14.47 4.38
CA ILE A 87 -12.43 15.27 3.15
C ILE A 87 -13.79 15.26 2.48
N SER A 88 -14.26 16.43 2.05
CA SER A 88 -15.55 16.56 1.38
C SER A 88 -15.58 15.85 0.03
N TYR A 89 -16.64 15.11 -0.23
CA TYR A 89 -16.86 14.43 -1.51
C TYR A 89 -18.36 14.27 -1.81
N SER A 90 -18.70 14.08 -3.08
CA SER A 90 -20.01 13.58 -3.51
C SER A 90 -19.91 12.13 -3.97
N GLY A 91 -21.06 11.49 -4.16
CA GLY A 91 -21.15 10.07 -4.47
C GLY A 91 -21.32 9.22 -3.22
N SER A 92 -21.05 7.91 -3.33
CA SER A 92 -21.21 6.99 -2.23
C SER A 92 -20.06 5.97 -2.15
N ILE A 93 -19.74 5.58 -0.91
CA ILE A 93 -18.74 4.56 -0.60
C ILE A 93 -19.38 3.54 0.32
N ALA A 94 -19.49 2.29 -0.15
CA ALA A 94 -19.93 1.16 0.66
C ALA A 94 -18.73 0.27 0.97
N LYS A 95 -18.50 0.02 2.25
CA LYS A 95 -17.40 -0.81 2.78
C LYS A 95 -17.96 -2.11 3.34
N ALA A 96 -17.24 -3.22 3.16
CA ALA A 96 -17.59 -4.49 3.78
C ALA A 96 -17.71 -4.36 5.31
N PRO A 97 -18.66 -5.07 5.96
CA PRO A 97 -18.77 -5.06 7.42
C PRO A 97 -17.47 -5.50 8.10
N GLY A 98 -17.00 -4.70 9.06
CA GLY A 98 -15.77 -4.98 9.79
C GLY A 98 -14.49 -4.82 8.95
N LEU A 99 -14.52 -4.03 7.89
CA LEU A 99 -13.36 -3.76 7.04
C LEU A 99 -12.20 -3.18 7.87
N LYS A 100 -11.11 -3.95 7.93
CA LYS A 100 -9.84 -3.52 8.50
C LYS A 100 -8.94 -3.04 7.37
N ILE A 101 -8.44 -1.82 7.48
CA ILE A 101 -7.60 -1.16 6.47
C ILE A 101 -6.19 -0.97 7.03
N SER A 102 -5.18 -1.37 6.25
CA SER A 102 -3.79 -0.99 6.46
C SER A 102 -3.41 0.08 5.45
N VAL A 103 -2.98 1.23 5.93
CA VAL A 103 -2.56 2.35 5.08
C VAL A 103 -1.05 2.46 5.10
N LEU A 104 -0.42 2.57 3.92
CA LEU A 104 0.99 2.92 3.80
C LEU A 104 1.15 4.44 3.96
N PRO A 105 1.80 4.91 5.03
CA PRO A 105 2.06 6.34 5.19
C PRO A 105 2.94 6.89 4.07
N GLN A 106 2.65 8.10 3.59
CA GLN A 106 3.52 8.81 2.64
C GLN A 106 4.76 9.36 3.31
N ASP A 107 4.58 9.88 4.55
CA ASP A 107 5.65 10.51 5.31
C ASP A 107 6.44 9.47 6.11
N THR A 108 7.76 9.58 6.05
CA THR A 108 8.71 8.77 6.80
C THR A 108 9.25 9.48 8.06
N ASN A 109 8.85 10.74 8.31
CA ASN A 109 9.38 11.55 9.41
C ASN A 109 9.01 11.02 10.81
N GLY A 110 7.94 10.22 10.90
CA GLY A 110 7.52 9.58 12.15
C GLY A 110 8.29 8.31 12.53
N LEU A 111 9.23 7.85 11.69
CA LEU A 111 10.03 6.67 11.99
C LEU A 111 11.15 7.04 12.96
N CYS A 112 11.04 6.53 14.19
CA CYS A 112 12.05 6.67 15.24
C CYS A 112 12.14 5.38 16.06
N GLY A 113 13.31 5.14 16.64
CA GLY A 113 13.56 3.98 17.50
C GLY A 113 14.02 2.75 16.74
N THR A 114 13.91 1.61 17.36
CA THR A 114 14.22 0.29 16.80
C THR A 114 13.04 -0.28 16.01
N LEU A 115 13.29 -1.35 15.26
CA LEU A 115 12.21 -2.09 14.58
C LEU A 115 11.24 -2.74 15.57
N ASP A 116 11.70 -3.09 16.78
CA ASP A 116 10.84 -3.62 17.85
C ASP A 116 9.87 -2.55 18.33
N GLU A 117 10.37 -1.35 18.68
CA GLU A 117 9.54 -0.22 19.09
C GLU A 117 8.56 0.22 17.99
N PHE A 118 8.98 0.14 16.73
CA PHE A 118 8.11 0.40 15.59
C PHE A 118 6.98 -0.63 15.49
N SER A 119 7.33 -1.92 15.62
CA SER A 119 6.37 -3.03 15.55
C SER A 119 5.38 -2.99 16.71
N GLU A 120 5.84 -2.68 17.91
CA GLU A 120 5.00 -2.52 19.11
C GLU A 120 3.99 -1.39 18.92
N ARG A 121 4.41 -0.22 18.41
CA ARG A 121 3.49 0.90 18.11
C ARG A 121 2.41 0.53 17.10
N LEU A 122 2.71 -0.34 16.14
CA LEU A 122 1.74 -0.83 15.15
C LEU A 122 0.92 -2.02 15.65
N GLY A 123 1.30 -2.64 16.77
CA GLY A 123 0.68 -3.88 17.26
C GLY A 123 0.90 -5.06 16.33
N VAL A 124 2.08 -5.14 15.68
CA VAL A 124 2.42 -6.20 14.72
C VAL A 124 3.60 -7.04 15.20
N ASP A 125 3.75 -8.23 14.64
CA ASP A 125 4.87 -9.11 14.95
C ASP A 125 6.19 -8.55 14.39
N ALA A 126 7.14 -8.26 15.28
CA ALA A 126 8.45 -7.73 14.94
C ALA A 126 9.29 -8.72 14.10
N GLU A 127 9.14 -10.02 14.32
CA GLU A 127 9.85 -11.05 13.54
C GLU A 127 9.32 -11.07 12.10
N LEU A 128 8.02 -10.90 11.90
CA LEU A 128 7.44 -10.79 10.56
C LEU A 128 7.94 -9.52 9.84
N VAL A 129 7.98 -8.37 10.54
CA VAL A 129 8.54 -7.12 9.98
C VAL A 129 9.99 -7.32 9.55
N ARG A 130 10.83 -7.95 10.40
CA ARG A 130 12.23 -8.25 10.06
C ARG A 130 12.34 -9.21 8.88
N ALA A 131 11.49 -10.25 8.83
CA ALA A 131 11.47 -11.22 7.74
C ALA A 131 11.13 -10.55 6.40
N ILE A 132 10.13 -9.66 6.38
CA ILE A 132 9.78 -8.87 5.18
C ILE A 132 10.96 -7.97 4.79
N LEU A 133 11.58 -7.25 5.73
CA LEU A 133 12.71 -6.37 5.47
C LEU A 133 13.94 -7.13 4.95
N ALA A 134 14.24 -8.29 5.50
CA ALA A 134 15.30 -9.15 4.99
C ALA A 134 15.07 -9.56 3.53
N LYS A 135 13.80 -9.83 3.14
CA LYS A 135 13.42 -10.06 1.73
C LYS A 135 13.60 -8.82 0.86
N LEU A 136 13.34 -7.64 1.41
CA LEU A 136 13.55 -6.35 0.74
C LEU A 136 15.02 -5.89 0.76
N GLY A 137 15.96 -6.78 1.11
CA GLY A 137 17.40 -6.54 1.00
C GLY A 137 18.05 -5.85 2.19
N PHE A 138 17.42 -5.86 3.37
CA PHE A 138 18.06 -5.37 4.60
C PHE A 138 19.13 -6.34 5.08
N SER A 139 20.29 -5.81 5.38
CA SER A 139 21.37 -6.53 6.05
C SER A 139 21.03 -6.75 7.53
N ARG A 140 21.70 -7.73 8.16
CA ARG A 140 21.55 -7.99 9.59
C ARG A 140 21.87 -6.77 10.46
N ARG A 141 22.83 -5.93 10.04
CA ARG A 141 23.19 -4.70 10.75
C ARG A 141 22.06 -3.65 10.71
N GLU A 142 21.38 -3.52 9.57
CA GLU A 142 20.26 -2.58 9.41
C GLU A 142 19.03 -3.04 10.20
N LEU A 143 18.79 -4.36 10.30
CA LEU A 143 17.65 -4.90 11.06
C LEU A 143 17.75 -4.69 12.58
N ILE A 144 18.97 -4.51 13.13
CA ILE A 144 19.18 -4.23 14.56
C ILE A 144 19.48 -2.76 14.86
N GLY A 145 19.63 -1.94 13.82
CA GLY A 145 19.91 -0.50 13.91
C GLY A 145 18.68 0.32 14.29
N ARG A 146 18.91 1.62 14.48
CA ARG A 146 17.85 2.61 14.70
C ARG A 146 17.33 3.12 13.37
N THR A 147 16.02 3.30 13.28
CA THR A 147 15.33 3.70 12.04
C THR A 147 15.66 5.12 11.59
N GLU A 148 16.08 6.00 12.51
CA GLU A 148 16.52 7.36 12.18
C GLU A 148 17.72 7.37 11.23
N ASN A 149 18.62 6.39 11.37
CA ASN A 149 19.85 6.26 10.58
C ASN A 149 19.66 5.67 9.20
N LEU A 150 18.43 5.26 8.87
CA LEU A 150 18.10 4.67 7.58
C LEU A 150 17.97 5.75 6.50
N SER A 151 18.35 5.41 5.27
CA SER A 151 18.08 6.24 4.09
C SER A 151 16.58 6.37 3.82
N ALA A 152 16.17 7.34 3.02
CA ALA A 152 14.75 7.53 2.66
C ALA A 152 14.13 6.27 2.04
N GLY A 153 14.86 5.57 1.16
CA GLY A 153 14.42 4.31 0.57
C GLY A 153 14.30 3.17 1.58
N GLN A 154 15.22 3.08 2.52
CA GLN A 154 15.14 2.11 3.62
C GLN A 154 13.97 2.40 4.55
N LYS A 155 13.74 3.66 4.91
CA LYS A 155 12.56 4.08 5.68
C LYS A 155 11.25 3.71 4.97
N LYS A 156 11.17 3.93 3.65
CA LYS A 156 10.00 3.52 2.85
C LYS A 156 9.77 2.01 2.91
N LYS A 157 10.83 1.19 2.83
CA LYS A 157 10.74 -0.28 2.99
C LYS A 157 10.26 -0.68 4.39
N VAL A 158 10.67 0.03 5.45
CA VAL A 158 10.17 -0.20 6.82
C VAL A 158 8.67 0.04 6.89
N LEU A 159 8.18 1.14 6.31
CA LEU A 159 6.73 1.42 6.26
C LEU A 159 5.97 0.37 5.45
N ILE A 160 6.51 -0.08 4.31
CA ILE A 160 5.93 -1.17 3.51
C ILE A 160 5.85 -2.45 4.35
N ALA A 161 6.93 -2.82 5.05
CA ALA A 161 6.97 -4.01 5.89
C ALA A 161 5.95 -3.93 7.05
N GLY A 162 5.83 -2.77 7.71
CA GLY A 162 4.83 -2.53 8.74
C GLY A 162 3.40 -2.64 8.21
N SER A 163 3.14 -2.04 7.04
CA SER A 163 1.83 -2.16 6.39
C SER A 163 1.49 -3.61 6.07
N LEU A 164 2.43 -4.38 5.48
CA LEU A 164 2.21 -5.80 5.15
C LEU A 164 2.12 -6.71 6.38
N ALA A 165 2.79 -6.38 7.47
CA ALA A 165 2.69 -7.11 8.73
C ALA A 165 1.39 -6.82 9.49
N THR A 166 0.68 -5.74 9.16
CA THR A 166 -0.60 -5.39 9.78
C THR A 166 -1.72 -6.30 9.27
N PRO A 167 -2.43 -7.04 10.14
CA PRO A 167 -3.57 -7.85 9.73
C PRO A 167 -4.71 -6.98 9.19
N ALA A 168 -4.93 -7.01 7.87
CA ALA A 168 -5.92 -6.19 7.20
C ALA A 168 -6.68 -6.96 6.11
N ILE A 169 -7.89 -6.48 5.80
CA ILE A 169 -8.69 -6.95 4.65
C ILE A 169 -8.29 -6.16 3.39
N LEU A 170 -8.05 -4.84 3.55
CA LEU A 170 -7.70 -3.94 2.45
C LEU A 170 -6.41 -3.19 2.77
N TYR A 171 -5.46 -3.23 1.85
CA TYR A 171 -4.23 -2.45 1.90
C TYR A 171 -4.36 -1.25 0.96
N ILE A 172 -4.16 -0.03 1.49
CA ILE A 172 -4.22 1.22 0.73
C ILE A 172 -2.82 1.83 0.65
N TRP A 173 -2.26 1.91 -0.57
CA TRP A 173 -0.91 2.39 -0.80
C TRP A 173 -0.88 3.56 -1.79
N ASP A 174 -0.22 4.64 -1.40
CA ASP A 174 0.00 5.80 -2.24
C ASP A 174 1.49 5.89 -2.61
N GLU A 175 1.79 5.73 -3.91
CA GLU A 175 3.13 5.74 -4.48
C GLU A 175 4.13 4.86 -3.71
N PRO A 176 3.87 3.56 -3.57
CA PRO A 176 4.69 2.67 -2.75
C PRO A 176 6.13 2.53 -3.25
N LEU A 177 6.37 2.69 -4.56
CA LEU A 177 7.67 2.46 -5.18
C LEU A 177 8.60 3.66 -5.15
N ASN A 178 8.14 4.83 -4.71
CA ASN A 178 9.00 6.00 -4.58
C ASN A 178 10.17 5.70 -3.64
N PHE A 179 11.39 5.96 -4.13
CA PHE A 179 12.67 5.71 -3.44
C PHE A 179 13.01 4.23 -3.21
N VAL A 180 12.23 3.28 -3.72
CA VAL A 180 12.51 1.84 -3.63
C VAL A 180 13.40 1.43 -4.80
N ASP A 181 14.51 0.75 -4.49
CA ASP A 181 15.45 0.23 -5.50
C ASP A 181 14.84 -0.94 -6.29
N ILE A 182 15.39 -1.21 -7.48
CA ILE A 182 14.88 -2.20 -8.42
C ILE A 182 14.84 -3.61 -7.81
N ILE A 183 15.86 -3.99 -7.03
CA ILE A 183 15.94 -5.33 -6.45
C ILE A 183 14.83 -5.53 -5.43
N SER A 184 14.67 -4.56 -4.52
CA SER A 184 13.59 -4.57 -3.52
C SER A 184 12.21 -4.56 -4.14
N ARG A 185 12.05 -3.85 -5.26
CA ARG A 185 10.81 -3.84 -6.03
C ARG A 185 10.47 -5.23 -6.57
N ILE A 186 11.40 -5.93 -7.22
CA ILE A 186 11.19 -7.29 -7.71
C ILE A 186 10.81 -8.24 -6.56
N GLN A 187 11.43 -8.08 -5.38
CA GLN A 187 11.09 -8.89 -4.21
C GLN A 187 9.68 -8.58 -3.70
N LEU A 188 9.28 -7.30 -3.72
CA LEU A 188 7.94 -6.87 -3.35
C LEU A 188 6.88 -7.45 -4.30
N GLU A 189 7.13 -7.40 -5.61
CA GLU A 189 6.26 -8.00 -6.64
C GLU A 189 6.04 -9.51 -6.38
N ARG A 190 7.11 -10.24 -6.08
CA ARG A 190 7.05 -11.67 -5.74
C ARG A 190 6.25 -11.92 -4.46
N LEU A 191 6.50 -11.12 -3.42
CA LEU A 191 5.79 -11.23 -2.14
C LEU A 191 4.29 -10.98 -2.29
N LEU A 192 3.91 -9.96 -3.04
CA LEU A 192 2.51 -9.66 -3.34
C LEU A 192 1.87 -10.72 -4.24
N GLY A 193 2.60 -11.25 -5.23
CA GLY A 193 2.13 -12.33 -6.08
C GLY A 193 1.83 -13.63 -5.32
N ALA A 194 2.70 -13.99 -4.37
CA ALA A 194 2.54 -15.21 -3.56
C ALA A 194 1.37 -15.13 -2.55
N ASN A 195 1.05 -13.93 -2.04
CA ASN A 195 0.07 -13.75 -0.96
C ASN A 195 -1.29 -13.21 -1.42
N THR A 196 -1.39 -12.64 -2.59
CA THR A 196 -2.62 -12.07 -3.20
C THR A 196 -3.48 -11.22 -2.24
N PRO A 197 -2.91 -10.22 -1.51
CA PRO A 197 -3.70 -9.35 -0.64
C PRO A 197 -4.65 -8.47 -1.47
N THR A 198 -5.82 -8.12 -0.92
CA THR A 198 -6.71 -7.13 -1.53
C THR A 198 -6.08 -5.75 -1.41
N MET A 199 -5.89 -5.04 -2.52
CA MET A 199 -5.17 -3.76 -2.51
C MET A 199 -5.86 -2.69 -3.36
N LEU A 200 -5.83 -1.46 -2.84
CA LEU A 200 -6.12 -0.25 -3.60
C LEU A 200 -4.88 0.64 -3.55
N LEU A 201 -4.32 0.96 -4.71
CA LEU A 201 -3.07 1.71 -4.77
C LEU A 201 -3.12 2.81 -5.83
N ALA A 202 -2.27 3.83 -5.66
CA ALA A 202 -1.93 4.78 -6.69
C ALA A 202 -0.47 4.55 -7.08
N GLU A 203 -0.23 4.21 -8.36
CA GLU A 203 1.11 3.94 -8.86
C GLU A 203 1.20 4.27 -10.35
N HIS A 204 2.37 4.73 -10.77
CA HIS A 204 2.63 5.08 -12.17
C HIS A 204 3.29 3.95 -12.94
N ASP A 205 3.91 3.02 -12.22
CA ASP A 205 4.68 1.95 -12.82
C ASP A 205 3.78 0.84 -13.39
N ARG A 206 3.83 0.70 -14.71
CA ARG A 206 3.04 -0.29 -15.44
C ARG A 206 3.50 -1.71 -15.17
N TYR A 207 4.82 -1.92 -15.17
CA TYR A 207 5.38 -3.26 -14.97
C TYR A 207 5.06 -3.81 -13.59
N PHE A 208 5.11 -2.97 -12.56
CA PHE A 208 4.69 -3.36 -11.22
C PHE A 208 3.22 -3.80 -11.18
N CYS A 209 2.33 -3.02 -11.80
CA CYS A 209 0.90 -3.36 -11.85
C CYS A 209 0.67 -4.68 -12.61
N GLU A 210 1.33 -4.87 -13.76
CA GLU A 210 1.21 -6.09 -14.58
C GLU A 210 1.76 -7.31 -13.83
N ASN A 211 2.97 -7.21 -13.26
CA ASN A 211 3.61 -8.31 -12.53
C ASN A 211 2.89 -8.71 -11.25
N THR A 212 2.16 -7.78 -10.64
CA THR A 212 1.36 -8.07 -9.44
C THR A 212 -0.09 -8.45 -9.75
N GLY A 213 -0.50 -8.51 -11.02
CA GLY A 213 -1.87 -8.80 -11.44
C GLY A 213 -2.86 -7.72 -10.99
N THR A 214 -2.42 -6.46 -10.98
CA THR A 214 -3.22 -5.32 -10.55
C THR A 214 -3.95 -4.68 -11.73
N GLU A 215 -5.26 -4.60 -11.65
CA GLU A 215 -6.08 -3.85 -12.63
C GLU A 215 -5.83 -2.35 -12.53
N ARG A 216 -6.09 -1.61 -13.61
CA ARG A 216 -5.83 -0.17 -13.67
C ARG A 216 -7.08 0.61 -14.01
N LEU A 217 -7.40 1.59 -13.14
CA LEU A 217 -8.46 2.55 -13.35
C LEU A 217 -7.87 3.95 -13.61
N TYR A 218 -8.19 4.54 -14.74
CA TYR A 218 -7.69 5.86 -15.11
C TYR A 218 -8.57 6.97 -14.52
N ILE A 219 -7.98 7.83 -13.70
CA ILE A 219 -8.60 9.02 -13.13
C ILE A 219 -8.27 10.22 -14.03
N THR A 220 -9.30 10.93 -14.47
CA THR A 220 -9.16 12.14 -15.26
C THR A 220 -9.51 13.37 -14.42
N LYS A 221 -8.77 14.46 -14.62
CA LYS A 221 -9.04 15.74 -13.96
C LYS A 221 -10.45 16.25 -14.31
N GLY A 222 -11.12 16.84 -13.32
CA GLY A 222 -12.42 17.51 -13.49
C GLY A 222 -12.33 18.78 -14.31
#